data_c13e75d00f62815332b0e17cabb6887f
#
_entry.id   c13e75d00f62815332b0e17cabb6887f
#
_cell.length_a   1.000
_cell.length_b   1.000
_cell.length_c   1.000
_cell.angle_alpha   90.00
_cell.angle_beta   90.00
_cell.angle_gamma   90.00
#
_symmetry.space_group_name_H-M   'P 1'
#
loop_
_entity.id
_entity.type
_entity.pdbx_description
1 polymer ?
#
loop_
_entity_poly.entity_id
_entity_poly.type
_entity_poly.pdbx_seq_one_letter_code
_entity_poly.pdbx_strand_id
1 'polypeptide(L)'
;LPVLYTLEGHGEQELDSTIKEDIEKANMEIKSLNLLTEGSVPEDAGCLLIDSPTTDISEDEKTALIDYLENGGKAMIFSDYTGEKMENFDAVLKNYGVSRVDGLVFEGDAQHYAAQMPYYLVPTVNSTDITSDVSSSGYYILMPYAQGIQKSDDVRDTVNIDSLLTTSDSAYSKTDLNSGSLEKEDGDVDGPFDLRVSITETVDDDKETHIIYYS
;
A
#
# COMPACT_ATOMS: atom_id res chain seq x y z
N LEU A 1 -12.63 18.18 -14.67
CA LEU A 1 -12.79 17.26 -13.55
C LEU A 1 -11.47 16.51 -13.36
N PRO A 2 -11.01 16.30 -12.12
CA PRO A 2 -9.86 15.44 -11.91
C PRO A 2 -10.21 14.00 -12.29
N VAL A 3 -9.25 13.31 -12.90
CA VAL A 3 -9.43 11.92 -13.38
C VAL A 3 -8.71 10.97 -12.45
N LEU A 4 -9.43 9.95 -11.95
CA LEU A 4 -8.83 8.80 -11.31
C LEU A 4 -8.58 7.73 -12.38
N TYR A 5 -7.32 7.39 -12.61
CA TYR A 5 -6.98 6.26 -13.46
C TYR A 5 -6.78 5.00 -12.64
N THR A 6 -7.43 3.92 -13.04
CA THR A 6 -7.24 2.59 -12.43
C THR A 6 -6.33 1.76 -13.32
N LEU A 7 -5.17 1.35 -12.77
CA LEU A 7 -4.25 0.48 -13.50
C LEU A 7 -4.90 -0.89 -13.74
N GLU A 8 -4.71 -1.42 -14.94
CA GLU A 8 -5.20 -2.74 -15.36
C GLU A 8 -4.13 -3.51 -16.15
N GLY A 9 -4.32 -4.81 -16.26
CA GLY A 9 -3.45 -5.71 -17.04
C GLY A 9 -2.63 -6.69 -16.21
N HIS A 10 -2.69 -6.62 -14.86
CA HIS A 10 -1.89 -7.46 -13.96
C HIS A 10 -2.76 -8.19 -12.92
N GLY A 11 -4.05 -8.37 -13.22
CA GLY A 11 -5.00 -9.03 -12.32
C GLY A 11 -5.46 -8.16 -11.15
N GLU A 12 -5.39 -6.84 -11.30
CA GLU A 12 -5.87 -5.87 -10.31
C GLU A 12 -7.35 -6.08 -10.01
N GLN A 13 -7.75 -5.73 -8.80
CA GLN A 13 -9.15 -5.74 -8.40
C GLN A 13 -9.91 -4.58 -9.06
N GLU A 14 -11.12 -4.86 -9.50
CA GLU A 14 -12.00 -3.80 -9.97
C GLU A 14 -12.64 -3.05 -8.80
N LEU A 15 -12.78 -1.74 -8.95
CA LEU A 15 -13.51 -0.94 -7.99
C LEU A 15 -14.97 -1.43 -7.87
N ASP A 16 -15.42 -1.60 -6.64
CA ASP A 16 -16.82 -1.86 -6.34
C ASP A 16 -17.72 -0.74 -6.87
N SER A 17 -18.96 -1.10 -7.27
CA SER A 17 -19.91 -0.15 -7.83
C SER A 17 -20.27 0.99 -6.87
N THR A 18 -20.34 0.71 -5.57
CA THR A 18 -20.62 1.72 -4.55
C THR A 18 -19.49 2.74 -4.45
N ILE A 19 -18.25 2.25 -4.48
CA ILE A 19 -17.05 3.12 -4.46
C ILE A 19 -16.99 3.96 -5.73
N LYS A 20 -17.29 3.37 -6.91
CA LYS A 20 -17.37 4.14 -8.17
C LYS A 20 -18.39 5.28 -8.07
N GLU A 21 -19.61 4.99 -7.59
CA GLU A 21 -20.63 6.00 -7.40
C GLU A 21 -20.19 7.13 -6.44
N ASP A 22 -19.49 6.80 -5.37
CA ASP A 22 -19.02 7.80 -4.41
C ASP A 22 -17.93 8.68 -4.99
N ILE A 23 -17.02 8.12 -5.79
CA ILE A 23 -15.99 8.87 -6.53
C ILE A 23 -16.64 9.81 -7.55
N GLU A 24 -17.65 9.34 -8.30
CA GLU A 24 -18.40 10.14 -9.27
C GLU A 24 -19.17 11.27 -8.58
N LYS A 25 -19.81 11.00 -7.41
CA LYS A 25 -20.46 12.03 -6.58
C LYS A 25 -19.50 13.08 -6.08
N ALA A 26 -18.24 12.72 -5.88
CA ALA A 26 -17.16 13.63 -5.53
C ALA A 26 -16.66 14.47 -6.74
N ASN A 27 -17.32 14.39 -7.88
CA ASN A 27 -16.96 15.04 -9.14
C ASN A 27 -15.57 14.62 -9.67
N MET A 28 -15.22 13.36 -9.54
CA MET A 28 -14.08 12.75 -10.22
C MET A 28 -14.54 11.84 -11.34
N GLU A 29 -13.84 11.83 -12.45
CA GLU A 29 -14.03 10.86 -13.53
C GLU A 29 -13.15 9.64 -13.28
N ILE A 30 -13.64 8.45 -13.61
CA ILE A 30 -12.87 7.19 -13.49
C ILE A 30 -12.58 6.68 -14.90
N LYS A 31 -11.30 6.39 -15.17
CA LYS A 31 -10.84 5.77 -16.43
C LYS A 31 -9.90 4.61 -16.12
N SER A 32 -9.94 3.55 -16.91
CA SER A 32 -8.91 2.52 -16.85
C SER A 32 -7.66 2.94 -17.60
N LEU A 33 -6.51 2.41 -17.15
CA LEU A 33 -5.19 2.66 -17.73
C LEU A 33 -4.45 1.35 -17.92
N ASN A 34 -4.13 1.03 -19.17
CA ASN A 34 -3.23 -0.06 -19.50
C ASN A 34 -1.89 0.51 -20.00
N LEU A 35 -0.88 0.49 -19.13
CA LEU A 35 0.43 1.06 -19.43
C LEU A 35 1.18 0.34 -20.55
N LEU A 36 0.88 -0.95 -20.80
CA LEU A 36 1.48 -1.68 -21.93
C LEU A 36 1.04 -1.09 -23.28
N THR A 37 -0.15 -0.52 -23.36
CA THR A 37 -0.68 0.09 -24.57
C THR A 37 -0.46 1.60 -24.64
N GLU A 38 -0.60 2.29 -23.52
CA GLU A 38 -0.50 3.75 -23.45
C GLU A 38 0.96 4.24 -23.33
N GLY A 39 1.82 3.43 -22.70
CA GLY A 39 3.25 3.72 -22.52
C GLY A 39 3.58 4.76 -21.45
N SER A 40 2.62 5.55 -21.00
CA SER A 40 2.78 6.55 -19.92
C SER A 40 1.46 6.81 -19.21
N VAL A 41 1.54 7.35 -18.00
CA VAL A 41 0.36 7.86 -17.28
C VAL A 41 -0.09 9.16 -17.97
N PRO A 42 -1.40 9.31 -18.30
CA PRO A 42 -1.91 10.51 -18.93
C PRO A 42 -1.69 11.78 -18.12
N GLU A 43 -1.44 12.90 -18.79
CA GLU A 43 -1.19 14.21 -18.15
C GLU A 43 -2.38 14.75 -17.35
N ASP A 44 -3.60 14.31 -17.69
CA ASP A 44 -4.82 14.68 -16.97
C ASP A 44 -5.08 13.82 -15.72
N ALA A 45 -4.18 12.91 -15.35
CA ALA A 45 -4.31 12.08 -14.17
C ALA A 45 -4.25 12.92 -12.89
N GLY A 46 -5.37 13.00 -12.20
CA GLY A 46 -5.44 13.60 -10.86
C GLY A 46 -4.95 12.64 -9.76
N CYS A 47 -5.15 11.34 -9.97
CA CYS A 47 -4.67 10.27 -9.11
C CYS A 47 -4.62 8.96 -9.89
N LEU A 48 -3.69 8.08 -9.51
CA LEU A 48 -3.58 6.72 -10.02
C LEU A 48 -3.94 5.73 -8.91
N LEU A 49 -4.79 4.76 -9.22
CA LEU A 49 -5.09 3.64 -8.35
C LEU A 49 -4.43 2.37 -8.89
N ILE A 50 -3.65 1.70 -8.05
CA ILE A 50 -3.12 0.36 -8.28
C ILE A 50 -3.71 -0.54 -7.20
N ASP A 51 -4.63 -1.41 -7.58
CA ASP A 51 -5.38 -2.22 -6.62
C ASP A 51 -5.01 -3.70 -6.71
N SER A 52 -4.10 -4.10 -5.83
CA SER A 52 -3.75 -5.49 -5.56
C SER A 52 -3.40 -6.30 -6.82
N PRO A 53 -2.37 -5.90 -7.59
CA PRO A 53 -1.93 -6.67 -8.74
C PRO A 53 -1.50 -8.08 -8.30
N THR A 54 -1.84 -9.08 -9.10
CA THR A 54 -1.51 -10.50 -8.83
C THR A 54 -0.28 -10.97 -9.60
N THR A 55 0.13 -10.21 -10.62
CA THR A 55 1.36 -10.45 -11.40
C THR A 55 2.18 -9.17 -11.47
N ASP A 56 3.49 -9.31 -11.70
CA ASP A 56 4.40 -8.17 -11.78
C ASP A 56 4.12 -7.29 -13.01
N ILE A 57 4.44 -6.04 -12.88
CA ILE A 57 4.49 -5.09 -14.00
C ILE A 57 5.78 -5.28 -14.79
N SER A 58 5.81 -4.80 -16.03
CA SER A 58 7.01 -4.81 -16.86
C SER A 58 8.02 -3.73 -16.45
N GLU A 59 9.23 -3.83 -16.97
CA GLU A 59 10.29 -2.82 -16.80
C GLU A 59 9.86 -1.44 -17.34
N ASP A 60 9.20 -1.43 -18.49
CA ASP A 60 8.72 -0.18 -19.12
C ASP A 60 7.59 0.45 -18.28
N GLU A 61 6.69 -0.35 -17.75
CA GLU A 61 5.62 0.13 -16.85
C GLU A 61 6.18 0.66 -15.54
N LYS A 62 7.17 -0.01 -14.96
CA LYS A 62 7.91 0.49 -13.79
C LYS A 62 8.48 1.88 -14.06
N THR A 63 9.14 2.07 -15.21
CA THR A 63 9.71 3.36 -15.61
C THR A 63 8.61 4.41 -15.74
N ALA A 64 7.51 4.10 -16.41
CA ALA A 64 6.39 5.01 -16.58
C ALA A 64 5.75 5.44 -15.24
N LEU A 65 5.62 4.50 -14.29
CA LEU A 65 5.10 4.79 -12.94
C LEU A 65 6.04 5.68 -12.15
N ILE A 66 7.34 5.39 -12.16
CA ILE A 66 8.35 6.20 -11.48
C ILE A 66 8.39 7.61 -12.08
N ASP A 67 8.39 7.73 -13.39
CA ASP A 67 8.36 9.03 -14.08
C ASP A 67 7.14 9.86 -13.68
N TYR A 68 5.96 9.24 -13.64
CA TYR A 68 4.73 9.90 -13.18
C TYR A 68 4.85 10.40 -11.73
N LEU A 69 5.31 9.55 -10.83
CA LEU A 69 5.42 9.86 -9.41
C LEU A 69 6.50 10.93 -9.16
N GLU A 70 7.66 10.83 -9.80
CA GLU A 70 8.75 11.81 -9.66
C GLU A 70 8.40 13.20 -10.23
N ASN A 71 7.36 13.29 -11.06
CA ASN A 71 6.80 14.55 -11.54
C ASN A 71 5.65 15.11 -10.70
N GLY A 72 5.51 14.67 -9.45
CA GLY A 72 4.47 15.13 -8.54
C GLY A 72 3.16 14.35 -8.65
N GLY A 73 3.21 13.14 -9.18
CA GLY A 73 2.04 12.26 -9.30
C GLY A 73 1.47 11.85 -7.94
N LYS A 74 0.18 11.58 -7.92
CA LYS A 74 -0.55 11.08 -6.74
C LYS A 74 -1.03 9.67 -6.99
N ALA A 75 -0.83 8.79 -6.04
CA ALA A 75 -1.24 7.39 -6.16
C ALA A 75 -1.81 6.83 -4.86
N MET A 76 -2.80 5.95 -5.02
CA MET A 76 -3.24 5.01 -4.01
C MET A 76 -2.82 3.61 -4.47
N ILE A 77 -2.03 2.93 -3.66
CA ILE A 77 -1.48 1.62 -3.97
C ILE A 77 -1.93 0.65 -2.88
N PHE A 78 -2.58 -0.43 -3.31
CA PHE A 78 -2.93 -1.56 -2.46
C PHE A 78 -2.18 -2.79 -2.94
N SER A 79 -1.73 -3.63 -2.04
CA SER A 79 -1.18 -4.94 -2.37
C SER A 79 -1.67 -6.01 -1.41
N ASP A 80 -1.94 -7.20 -1.95
CA ASP A 80 -2.23 -8.41 -1.20
C ASP A 80 -1.03 -9.36 -1.26
N TYR A 81 -0.95 -10.25 -0.29
CA TYR A 81 0.02 -11.34 -0.33
C TYR A 81 -0.34 -12.31 -1.46
N THR A 82 0.57 -12.50 -2.41
CA THR A 82 0.39 -13.43 -3.54
C THR A 82 1.31 -14.64 -3.47
N GLY A 83 2.37 -14.59 -2.66
CA GLY A 83 3.44 -15.59 -2.66
C GLY A 83 4.38 -15.49 -3.87
N GLU A 84 4.10 -14.59 -4.81
CA GLU A 84 4.88 -14.38 -6.02
C GLU A 84 5.87 -13.22 -5.85
N LYS A 85 7.01 -13.33 -6.53
CA LYS A 85 7.95 -12.21 -6.64
C LYS A 85 7.42 -11.20 -7.65
N MET A 86 7.46 -9.92 -7.26
CA MET A 86 7.03 -8.80 -8.09
C MET A 86 8.14 -7.75 -8.09
N GLU A 87 9.25 -8.06 -8.76
CA GLU A 87 10.50 -7.27 -8.69
C GLU A 87 10.32 -5.83 -9.17
N ASN A 88 9.56 -5.62 -10.24
CA ASN A 88 9.33 -4.28 -10.79
C ASN A 88 8.33 -3.47 -9.94
N PHE A 89 7.27 -4.12 -9.45
CA PHE A 89 6.35 -3.48 -8.51
C PHE A 89 7.08 -3.07 -7.21
N ASP A 90 7.87 -3.99 -6.66
CA ASP A 90 8.67 -3.72 -5.45
C ASP A 90 9.72 -2.62 -5.69
N ALA A 91 10.26 -2.49 -6.91
CA ALA A 91 11.19 -1.42 -7.25
C ALA A 91 10.54 -0.03 -7.24
N VAL A 92 9.27 0.09 -7.64
CA VAL A 92 8.49 1.35 -7.50
C VAL A 92 8.38 1.74 -6.03
N LEU A 93 8.00 0.80 -5.16
CA LEU A 93 7.89 1.03 -3.72
C LEU A 93 9.24 1.40 -3.11
N LYS A 94 10.31 0.68 -3.47
CA LYS A 94 11.67 0.92 -2.98
C LYS A 94 12.19 2.30 -3.37
N ASN A 95 11.82 2.82 -4.54
CA ASN A 95 12.15 4.18 -4.96
C ASN A 95 11.62 5.24 -4.00
N TYR A 96 10.60 4.90 -3.21
CA TYR A 96 9.99 5.75 -2.19
C TYR A 96 10.24 5.26 -0.75
N GLY A 97 11.22 4.40 -0.56
CA GLY A 97 11.73 4.01 0.75
C GLY A 97 10.91 2.98 1.51
N VAL A 98 10.07 2.20 0.84
CA VAL A 98 9.31 1.12 1.46
C VAL A 98 9.48 -0.20 0.73
N SER A 99 9.40 -1.28 1.48
CA SER A 99 9.46 -2.64 0.96
C SER A 99 8.43 -3.53 1.64
N ARG A 100 7.99 -4.57 0.93
CA ARG A 100 7.13 -5.61 1.49
C ARG A 100 7.98 -6.64 2.23
N VAL A 101 7.57 -7.02 3.42
CA VAL A 101 8.22 -8.07 4.22
C VAL A 101 7.68 -9.43 3.77
N ASP A 102 8.57 -10.41 3.59
CA ASP A 102 8.15 -11.76 3.25
C ASP A 102 7.21 -12.36 4.30
N GLY A 103 6.20 -13.07 3.84
CA GLY A 103 5.24 -13.77 4.69
C GLY A 103 3.98 -12.94 5.01
N LEU A 104 3.18 -13.47 5.93
CA LEU A 104 1.98 -12.81 6.47
C LEU A 104 2.21 -12.40 7.92
N VAL A 105 1.71 -11.24 8.27
CA VAL A 105 1.82 -10.72 9.64
C VAL A 105 0.86 -11.46 10.57
N PHE A 106 1.42 -11.96 11.66
CA PHE A 106 0.71 -12.51 12.80
C PHE A 106 0.99 -11.62 14.02
N GLU A 107 -0.03 -11.40 14.81
CA GLU A 107 0.07 -10.58 16.00
C GLU A 107 0.33 -11.44 17.23
N GLY A 108 1.31 -11.07 18.03
CA GLY A 108 1.61 -11.74 19.29
C GLY A 108 0.85 -11.17 20.50
N ASP A 109 0.26 -9.99 20.35
CA ASP A 109 -0.53 -9.33 21.38
C ASP A 109 -2.02 -9.51 21.10
N ALA A 110 -2.72 -10.18 22.02
CA ALA A 110 -4.15 -10.46 21.91
C ALA A 110 -5.06 -9.22 21.85
N GLN A 111 -4.55 -8.04 22.18
CA GLN A 111 -5.28 -6.78 22.04
C GLN A 111 -5.24 -6.24 20.60
N HIS A 112 -4.38 -6.81 19.76
CA HIS A 112 -4.13 -6.37 18.39
C HIS A 112 -4.59 -7.36 17.32
N TYR A 113 -5.42 -8.34 17.69
CA TYR A 113 -6.09 -9.22 16.73
C TYR A 113 -7.52 -9.57 17.17
N ALA A 114 -8.34 -9.98 16.22
CA ALA A 114 -9.74 -10.32 16.42
C ALA A 114 -10.01 -11.82 16.24
N ALA A 115 -11.18 -12.27 16.71
CA ALA A 115 -11.72 -13.61 16.49
C ALA A 115 -10.77 -14.76 16.92
N GLN A 116 -9.85 -14.52 17.86
CA GLN A 116 -8.81 -15.47 18.28
C GLN A 116 -7.90 -15.93 17.11
N MET A 117 -7.83 -15.14 16.04
CA MET A 117 -7.02 -15.40 14.86
C MET A 117 -5.89 -14.36 14.78
N PRO A 118 -4.63 -14.71 15.07
CA PRO A 118 -3.53 -13.75 15.12
C PRO A 118 -3.23 -13.04 13.80
N TYR A 119 -3.77 -13.52 12.69
CA TYR A 119 -3.67 -12.90 11.36
C TYR A 119 -4.89 -12.02 11.00
N TYR A 120 -5.87 -11.85 11.90
CA TYR A 120 -6.94 -10.86 11.82
C TYR A 120 -6.55 -9.64 12.63
N LEU A 121 -5.70 -8.81 12.02
CA LEU A 121 -5.03 -7.71 12.71
C LEU A 121 -6.00 -6.58 13.06
N VAL A 122 -5.82 -6.03 14.24
CA VAL A 122 -6.42 -4.77 14.70
C VAL A 122 -5.28 -3.80 14.97
N PRO A 123 -4.80 -3.09 13.93
CA PRO A 123 -3.62 -2.24 14.06
C PRO A 123 -3.87 -1.03 14.93
N THR A 124 -2.79 -0.47 15.45
CA THR A 124 -2.79 0.88 16.02
C THR A 124 -2.99 1.89 14.90
N VAL A 125 -3.96 2.78 15.08
CA VAL A 125 -4.19 3.94 14.20
C VAL A 125 -3.37 5.09 14.75
N ASN A 126 -2.32 5.48 14.03
CA ASN A 126 -1.50 6.63 14.43
C ASN A 126 -2.21 7.93 14.09
N SER A 127 -2.17 8.90 15.00
CA SER A 127 -2.81 10.19 14.78
C SER A 127 -1.98 11.03 13.81
N THR A 128 -2.54 11.24 12.63
CA THR A 128 -2.03 12.14 11.58
C THR A 128 -3.18 12.96 11.03
N ASP A 129 -2.92 13.96 10.21
CA ASP A 129 -3.98 14.75 9.56
C ASP A 129 -4.91 13.86 8.71
N ILE A 130 -4.37 12.76 8.16
CA ILE A 130 -5.13 11.81 7.32
C ILE A 130 -6.01 10.88 8.17
N THR A 131 -5.56 10.50 9.37
CA THR A 131 -6.21 9.49 10.21
C THR A 131 -6.99 10.07 11.39
N SER A 132 -6.99 11.38 11.56
CA SER A 132 -7.56 12.07 12.73
C SER A 132 -9.03 11.68 12.99
N ASP A 133 -9.84 11.60 11.95
CA ASP A 133 -11.26 11.28 12.09
C ASP A 133 -11.47 9.82 12.52
N VAL A 134 -10.66 8.89 12.00
CA VAL A 134 -10.72 7.47 12.36
C VAL A 134 -10.21 7.25 13.78
N SER A 135 -9.08 7.87 14.15
CA SER A 135 -8.49 7.72 15.48
C SER A 135 -9.38 8.29 16.59
N SER A 136 -10.19 9.31 16.28
CA SER A 136 -11.12 9.93 17.22
C SER A 136 -12.49 9.25 17.31
N SER A 137 -12.88 8.44 16.30
CA SER A 137 -14.21 7.86 16.20
C SER A 137 -14.46 6.66 17.11
N GLY A 138 -13.40 6.04 17.66
CA GLY A 138 -13.48 4.80 18.41
C GLY A 138 -13.75 3.54 17.57
N TYR A 139 -13.71 3.65 16.25
CA TYR A 139 -13.79 2.49 15.35
C TYR A 139 -12.45 1.75 15.28
N TYR A 140 -12.54 0.44 15.15
CA TYR A 140 -11.39 -0.43 14.91
C TYR A 140 -11.28 -0.73 13.42
N ILE A 141 -10.05 -0.71 12.90
CA ILE A 141 -9.76 -1.19 11.56
C ILE A 141 -9.38 -2.66 11.68
N LEU A 142 -10.00 -3.51 10.86
CA LEU A 142 -9.67 -4.92 10.77
C LEU A 142 -8.90 -5.17 9.47
N MET A 143 -7.72 -5.76 9.58
CA MET A 143 -6.85 -6.10 8.44
C MET A 143 -6.52 -7.58 8.47
N PRO A 144 -7.31 -8.43 7.80
CA PRO A 144 -6.99 -9.85 7.69
C PRO A 144 -5.90 -10.07 6.62
N TYR A 145 -4.99 -11.01 6.90
CA TYR A 145 -3.98 -11.50 5.95
C TYR A 145 -3.05 -10.41 5.38
N ALA A 146 -2.67 -9.45 6.22
CA ALA A 146 -1.80 -8.37 5.79
C ALA A 146 -0.33 -8.79 5.69
N GLN A 147 0.36 -8.20 4.73
CA GLN A 147 1.81 -8.27 4.60
C GLN A 147 2.45 -7.05 5.27
N GLY A 148 3.57 -7.23 5.94
CA GLY A 148 4.26 -6.12 6.59
C GLY A 148 4.92 -5.17 5.59
N ILE A 149 4.95 -3.89 5.94
CA ILE A 149 5.69 -2.84 5.24
C ILE A 149 6.87 -2.46 6.11
N GLN A 150 8.04 -2.37 5.52
CA GLN A 150 9.26 -1.91 6.18
C GLN A 150 9.77 -0.64 5.51
N LYS A 151 10.09 0.38 6.33
CA LYS A 151 10.75 1.60 5.86
C LYS A 151 12.25 1.35 5.70
N SER A 152 12.84 2.01 4.71
CA SER A 152 14.29 2.02 4.47
C SER A 152 14.86 3.41 4.72
N ASP A 153 16.05 3.48 5.31
CA ASP A 153 16.81 4.72 5.44
C ASP A 153 17.55 5.06 4.12
N ASP A 154 17.64 4.11 3.19
CA ASP A 154 18.25 4.29 1.87
C ASP A 154 17.22 4.85 0.88
N VAL A 155 16.85 6.11 1.08
CA VAL A 155 15.93 6.86 0.23
C VAL A 155 16.35 8.34 0.22
N ARG A 156 15.92 9.09 -0.78
CA ARG A 156 16.21 10.54 -0.87
C ARG A 156 15.75 11.29 0.37
N ASP A 157 16.53 12.26 0.83
CA ASP A 157 16.20 13.09 2.00
C ASP A 157 14.91 13.91 1.85
N THR A 158 14.45 14.11 0.61
CA THR A 158 13.20 14.80 0.29
C THR A 158 11.95 13.95 0.51
N VAL A 159 12.10 12.63 0.64
CA VAL A 159 11.00 11.70 0.88
C VAL A 159 10.65 11.67 2.36
N ASN A 160 9.38 11.92 2.67
CA ASN A 160 8.83 11.80 4.01
C ASN A 160 7.83 10.64 4.07
N ILE A 161 7.97 9.75 5.07
CA ILE A 161 7.12 8.58 5.25
C ILE A 161 6.48 8.63 6.63
N ASP A 162 5.15 8.74 6.66
CA ASP A 162 4.35 8.68 7.88
C ASP A 162 3.68 7.31 8.01
N SER A 163 3.85 6.67 9.16
CA SER A 163 3.18 5.41 9.49
C SER A 163 1.75 5.70 9.93
N LEU A 164 0.75 5.24 9.16
CA LEU A 164 -0.66 5.47 9.45
C LEU A 164 -1.26 4.34 10.31
N LEU A 165 -0.95 3.10 9.97
CA LEU A 165 -1.35 1.90 10.70
C LEU A 165 -0.12 1.06 11.00
N THR A 166 0.02 0.63 12.26
CA THR A 166 1.16 -0.17 12.73
C THR A 166 0.70 -1.35 13.57
N THR A 167 1.50 -2.41 13.56
CA THR A 167 1.34 -3.55 14.46
C THR A 167 1.86 -3.24 15.86
N SER A 168 1.65 -4.16 16.82
CA SER A 168 2.39 -4.14 18.07
C SER A 168 3.85 -4.57 17.87
N ASP A 169 4.67 -4.36 18.91
CA ASP A 169 6.06 -4.84 18.95
C ASP A 169 6.16 -6.37 19.00
N SER A 170 5.08 -7.06 19.36
CA SER A 170 5.02 -8.51 19.44
C SER A 170 4.64 -9.19 18.12
N ALA A 171 4.39 -8.41 17.05
CA ALA A 171 4.05 -8.96 15.74
C ALA A 171 5.26 -9.65 15.10
N TYR A 172 4.97 -10.63 14.25
CA TYR A 172 5.96 -11.35 13.45
C TYR A 172 5.37 -11.70 12.09
N SER A 173 6.22 -11.77 11.07
CA SER A 173 5.82 -12.19 9.74
C SER A 173 6.14 -13.67 9.55
N LYS A 174 5.12 -14.50 9.37
CA LYS A 174 5.28 -15.94 9.12
C LYS A 174 5.64 -16.19 7.67
N THR A 175 6.80 -16.78 7.47
CA THR A 175 7.33 -17.11 6.14
C THR A 175 6.94 -18.51 5.68
N ASP A 176 6.77 -19.47 6.60
CA ASP A 176 6.23 -20.80 6.30
C ASP A 176 4.74 -20.90 6.66
N LEU A 177 3.88 -20.61 5.68
CA LEU A 177 2.43 -20.68 5.85
C LEU A 177 1.87 -22.11 5.81
N ASN A 178 2.69 -23.11 5.48
CA ASN A 178 2.28 -24.50 5.43
C ASN A 178 2.52 -25.25 6.75
N SER A 179 3.23 -24.67 7.68
CA SER A 179 3.54 -25.32 8.98
C SER A 179 2.30 -25.59 9.82
N GLY A 180 1.22 -24.81 9.60
CA GLY A 180 -0.02 -24.88 10.42
C GLY A 180 0.13 -24.32 11.83
N SER A 181 1.32 -23.84 12.22
CA SER A 181 1.55 -23.19 13.50
C SER A 181 1.07 -21.75 13.48
N LEU A 182 0.40 -21.32 14.53
CA LEU A 182 0.04 -19.92 14.76
C LEU A 182 1.10 -19.16 15.59
N GLU A 183 2.10 -19.85 16.10
CA GLU A 183 3.18 -19.29 16.89
C GLU A 183 4.37 -18.93 16.01
N LYS A 184 5.21 -18.00 16.48
CA LYS A 184 6.45 -17.66 15.82
C LYS A 184 7.38 -18.87 15.74
N GLU A 185 7.98 -19.07 14.58
CA GLU A 185 8.91 -20.17 14.28
C GLU A 185 10.27 -19.61 13.80
N ASP A 186 11.26 -20.46 13.75
CA ASP A 186 12.57 -20.11 13.18
C ASP A 186 12.42 -19.71 11.70
N GLY A 187 13.03 -18.59 11.31
CA GLY A 187 12.93 -18.02 9.98
C GLY A 187 11.84 -16.96 9.81
N ASP A 188 10.93 -16.83 10.78
CA ASP A 188 9.97 -15.73 10.83
C ASP A 188 10.66 -14.40 11.13
N VAL A 189 10.12 -13.32 10.60
CA VAL A 189 10.69 -11.96 10.74
C VAL A 189 10.01 -11.23 11.89
N ASP A 190 10.81 -10.67 12.80
CA ASP A 190 10.30 -9.87 13.91
C ASP A 190 9.74 -8.52 13.43
N GLY A 191 8.59 -8.12 14.02
CA GLY A 191 8.06 -6.77 13.91
C GLY A 191 8.77 -5.76 14.82
N PRO A 192 8.18 -4.56 15.01
CA PRO A 192 6.88 -4.15 14.46
C PRO A 192 6.91 -3.88 12.96
N PHE A 193 5.72 -3.82 12.35
CA PHE A 193 5.55 -3.50 10.94
C PHE A 193 4.59 -2.33 10.76
N ASP A 194 4.83 -1.55 9.69
CA ASP A 194 3.78 -0.70 9.14
C ASP A 194 2.83 -1.57 8.28
N LEU A 195 1.56 -1.19 8.25
CA LEU A 195 0.53 -1.81 7.42
C LEU A 195 -0.08 -0.81 6.44
N ARG A 196 0.04 0.46 6.73
CA ARG A 196 -0.34 1.58 5.88
C ARG A 196 0.59 2.76 6.13
N VAL A 197 1.07 3.36 5.05
CA VAL A 197 1.96 4.52 5.09
C VAL A 197 1.45 5.62 4.15
N SER A 198 1.77 6.87 4.49
CA SER A 198 1.65 8.03 3.62
C SER A 198 3.04 8.52 3.26
N ILE A 199 3.32 8.62 1.97
CA ILE A 199 4.62 9.04 1.45
C ILE A 199 4.42 10.35 0.72
N THR A 200 5.22 11.35 1.05
CA THR A 200 5.23 12.64 0.38
C THR A 200 6.65 13.01 -0.05
N GLU A 201 6.76 13.66 -1.18
CA GLU A 201 8.01 14.24 -1.66
C GLU A 201 7.73 15.55 -2.36
N THR A 202 8.31 16.64 -1.89
CA THR A 202 8.27 17.92 -2.59
C THR A 202 9.22 17.86 -3.79
N VAL A 203 8.67 18.01 -4.99
CA VAL A 203 9.41 17.92 -6.26
C VAL A 203 9.93 19.30 -6.68
N ASP A 204 9.05 20.29 -6.62
CA ASP A 204 9.36 21.71 -6.77
C ASP A 204 8.33 22.56 -6.00
N ASP A 205 8.44 23.90 -6.09
CA ASP A 205 7.66 24.83 -5.25
C ASP A 205 6.14 24.60 -5.28
N ASP A 206 5.62 24.07 -6.40
CA ASP A 206 4.18 23.88 -6.62
C ASP A 206 3.78 22.40 -6.82
N LYS A 207 4.72 21.47 -6.70
CA LYS A 207 4.48 20.04 -6.97
C LYS A 207 4.92 19.16 -5.81
N GLU A 208 4.01 18.33 -5.38
CA GLU A 208 4.26 17.32 -4.35
C GLU A 208 3.76 15.96 -4.84
N THR A 209 4.63 14.95 -4.74
CA THR A 209 4.25 13.55 -4.89
C THR A 209 3.55 13.10 -3.61
N HIS A 210 2.45 12.41 -3.73
CA HIS A 210 1.76 11.82 -2.59
C HIS A 210 1.32 10.39 -2.91
N ILE A 211 1.80 9.45 -2.11
CA ILE A 211 1.46 8.02 -2.23
C ILE A 211 0.85 7.57 -0.90
N ILE A 212 -0.34 6.97 -0.96
CA ILE A 212 -0.88 6.18 0.14
C ILE A 212 -0.68 4.71 -0.24
N TYR A 213 0.12 4.00 0.54
CA TYR A 213 0.37 2.58 0.35
C TYR A 213 -0.25 1.76 1.48
N TYR A 214 -0.98 0.74 1.10
CA TYR A 214 -1.79 -0.10 1.96
C TYR A 214 -1.53 -1.57 1.65
N SER A 215 -1.12 -2.31 2.63
CA SER A 215 -0.81 -3.73 2.50
C SER A 215 -1.84 -4.64 3.14
#